data_fede4202767b143984ecc6e98d27d5e2
#
_entry.id   fede4202767b143984ecc6e98d27d5e2
#
_cell.length_a   1.000
_cell.length_b   1.000
_cell.length_c   1.000
_cell.angle_alpha   90.00
_cell.angle_beta   90.00
_cell.angle_gamma   90.00
#
_symmetry.space_group_name_H-M   'P 1'
#
loop_
_entity.id
_entity.type
_entity.pdbx_description
1 polymer ?
#
loop_
_entity_poly.entity_id
_entity_poly.type
_entity_poly.pdbx_seq_one_letter_code
_entity_poly.pdbx_strand_id
1 'polypeptide(L)'
;MHDIDKAYIAGLFDGEACFSIKQRMKKRKPSLKAYPTWDIRIEINMTDQSVIRWVYEVLGCGSFSKKPPGKGQLGKKMQWRWRCSHRDAYYVCCLLWPFAHTKLPKIQQIIEHYTTQRLKSKAKVINLEEYKNAQETSL
;
A
#
# COMPACT_ATOMS: atom_id res chain seq x y z
N MET A 1 -0.85 11.50 14.48
CA MET A 1 -1.85 10.45 14.81
C MET A 1 -1.47 9.79 16.13
N HIS A 2 -2.42 9.65 17.02
CA HIS A 2 -2.20 9.04 18.32
C HIS A 2 -2.05 7.50 18.20
N ASP A 3 -1.24 6.92 19.08
CA ASP A 3 -1.01 5.47 19.10
C ASP A 3 -2.30 4.67 19.35
N ILE A 4 -3.23 5.24 20.12
CA ILE A 4 -4.55 4.62 20.34
C ILE A 4 -5.31 4.44 19.02
N ASP A 5 -5.30 5.44 18.16
CA ASP A 5 -5.95 5.38 16.85
C ASP A 5 -5.26 4.39 15.92
N LYS A 6 -3.93 4.37 15.94
CA LYS A 6 -3.14 3.39 15.16
C LYS A 6 -3.45 1.96 15.60
N ALA A 7 -3.51 1.72 16.91
CA ALA A 7 -3.82 0.40 17.46
C ALA A 7 -5.24 -0.05 17.11
N TYR A 8 -6.19 0.86 17.18
CA TYR A 8 -7.58 0.58 16.79
C TYR A 8 -7.68 0.21 15.30
N ILE A 9 -7.06 1.00 14.44
CA ILE A 9 -7.07 0.76 12.99
C ILE A 9 -6.35 -0.55 12.67
N ALA A 10 -5.22 -0.83 13.32
CA ALA A 10 -4.49 -2.08 13.12
C ALA A 10 -5.33 -3.30 13.46
N GLY A 11 -6.04 -3.26 14.59
CA GLY A 11 -6.95 -4.34 14.99
C GLY A 11 -8.12 -4.49 14.03
N LEU A 12 -8.72 -3.38 13.61
CA LEU A 12 -9.80 -3.38 12.62
C LEU A 12 -9.31 -3.98 11.28
N PHE A 13 -8.14 -3.59 10.83
CA PHE A 13 -7.57 -4.08 9.58
C PHE A 13 -7.15 -5.55 9.66
N ASP A 14 -6.69 -6.00 10.82
CA ASP A 14 -6.37 -7.42 11.02
C ASP A 14 -7.59 -8.33 10.77
N GLY A 15 -8.78 -7.86 11.13
CA GLY A 15 -10.01 -8.62 10.96
C GLY A 15 -10.71 -8.43 9.60
N GLU A 16 -10.66 -7.22 9.06
CA GLU A 16 -11.56 -6.83 7.97
C GLU A 16 -10.87 -6.39 6.68
N ALA A 17 -9.60 -5.94 6.73
CA ALA A 17 -8.94 -5.40 5.55
C ALA A 17 -8.27 -6.48 4.73
N CYS A 18 -8.09 -6.18 3.44
CA CYS A 18 -7.29 -6.97 2.51
C CYS A 18 -6.04 -6.19 2.14
N PHE A 19 -4.89 -6.80 2.37
CA PHE A 19 -3.58 -6.30 1.94
C PHE A 19 -3.13 -7.12 0.74
N SER A 20 -2.78 -6.45 -0.36
CA SER A 20 -2.40 -7.11 -1.60
C SER A 20 -1.09 -6.53 -2.12
N ILE A 21 -0.17 -7.42 -2.49
CA ILE A 21 1.04 -7.07 -3.23
C ILE A 21 1.24 -8.15 -4.31
N LYS A 22 1.16 -7.74 -5.58
CA LYS A 22 1.23 -8.63 -6.74
C LYS A 22 2.04 -7.99 -7.84
N GLN A 23 2.84 -8.82 -8.52
CA GLN A 23 3.47 -8.39 -9.76
C GLN A 23 2.54 -8.73 -10.92
N ARG A 24 2.33 -7.75 -11.80
CA ARG A 24 1.50 -7.91 -13.00
C ARG A 24 2.29 -7.49 -14.22
N MET A 25 1.97 -8.13 -15.36
CA MET A 25 2.50 -7.72 -16.65
C MET A 25 1.54 -6.74 -17.30
N LYS A 26 2.04 -5.56 -17.67
CA LYS A 26 1.27 -4.53 -18.38
C LYS A 26 1.86 -4.24 -19.74
N LYS A 27 1.00 -3.86 -20.69
CA LYS A 27 1.40 -3.37 -22.01
C LYS A 27 0.86 -1.94 -22.19
N ARG A 28 1.70 -1.05 -22.69
CA ARG A 28 1.27 0.32 -23.05
C ARG A 28 0.37 0.32 -24.29
N LYS A 29 0.67 -0.56 -25.25
CA LYS A 29 -0.12 -0.79 -26.46
C LYS A 29 -0.13 -2.29 -26.76
N PRO A 30 -1.18 -2.82 -27.42
CA PRO A 30 -1.23 -4.26 -27.74
C PRO A 30 -0.03 -4.78 -28.54
N SER A 31 0.62 -3.92 -29.34
CA SER A 31 1.77 -4.27 -30.17
C SER A 31 3.10 -4.25 -29.44
N LEU A 32 3.16 -3.75 -28.20
CA LEU A 32 4.39 -3.62 -27.43
C LEU A 32 4.59 -4.81 -26.49
N LYS A 33 5.86 -5.04 -26.11
CA LYS A 33 6.19 -6.03 -25.11
C LYS A 33 5.57 -5.66 -23.76
N ALA A 34 5.09 -6.68 -23.03
CA ALA A 34 4.65 -6.52 -21.66
C ALA A 34 5.84 -6.19 -20.75
N TYR A 35 5.62 -5.36 -19.75
CA TYR A 35 6.60 -5.02 -18.72
C TYR A 35 6.05 -5.33 -17.33
N PRO A 36 6.89 -5.72 -16.36
CA PRO A 36 6.42 -6.00 -15.02
C PRO A 36 6.06 -4.71 -14.29
N THR A 37 4.96 -4.74 -13.53
CA THR A 37 4.55 -3.66 -12.63
C THR A 37 4.02 -4.27 -11.35
N TRP A 38 4.10 -3.52 -10.25
CA TRP A 38 3.59 -3.94 -8.96
C TRP A 38 2.23 -3.32 -8.71
N ASP A 39 1.30 -4.16 -8.23
CA ASP A 39 -0.02 -3.74 -7.78
C ASP A 39 -0.06 -3.92 -6.27
N ILE A 40 -0.03 -2.81 -5.54
CA ILE A 40 0.02 -2.77 -4.08
C ILE A 40 -1.19 -2.01 -3.59
N ARG A 41 -1.99 -2.66 -2.75
CA ARG A 41 -3.29 -2.13 -2.35
C ARG A 41 -3.67 -2.57 -0.94
N ILE A 42 -4.33 -1.67 -0.22
CA ILE A 42 -5.04 -1.96 1.02
C ILE A 42 -6.49 -1.55 0.82
N GLU A 43 -7.42 -2.42 1.18
CA GLU A 43 -8.85 -2.16 1.03
C GLU A 43 -9.61 -2.70 2.24
N ILE A 44 -10.53 -1.92 2.76
CA ILE A 44 -11.47 -2.36 3.79
C ILE A 44 -12.89 -1.97 3.38
N ASN A 45 -13.83 -2.91 3.55
CA ASN A 45 -15.24 -2.73 3.22
C ASN A 45 -16.08 -3.10 4.44
N MET A 46 -17.00 -2.22 4.81
CA MET A 46 -17.89 -2.42 5.94
C MET A 46 -19.26 -1.79 5.67
N THR A 47 -20.29 -2.29 6.33
CA THR A 47 -21.63 -1.69 6.29
C THR A 47 -21.70 -0.43 7.15
N ASP A 48 -20.80 -0.25 8.10
CA ASP A 48 -20.76 0.91 8.98
C ASP A 48 -20.00 2.07 8.30
N GLN A 49 -20.78 3.02 7.77
CA GLN A 49 -20.25 4.20 7.09
C GLN A 49 -19.37 5.05 8.00
N SER A 50 -19.78 5.23 9.26
CA SER A 50 -19.09 6.13 10.18
C SER A 50 -17.67 5.66 10.49
N VAL A 51 -17.47 4.36 10.63
CA VAL A 51 -16.13 3.76 10.88
C VAL A 51 -15.23 3.95 9.65
N ILE A 52 -15.73 3.67 8.46
CA ILE A 52 -14.95 3.80 7.23
C ILE A 52 -14.59 5.28 6.96
N ARG A 53 -15.54 6.19 7.19
CA ARG A 53 -15.28 7.63 7.08
C ARG A 53 -14.22 8.08 8.08
N TRP A 54 -14.30 7.61 9.33
CA TRP A 54 -13.31 7.92 10.35
C TRP A 54 -11.91 7.43 9.97
N VAL A 55 -11.80 6.21 9.44
CA VAL A 55 -10.53 5.67 8.93
C VAL A 55 -9.95 6.59 7.86
N TYR A 56 -10.77 6.99 6.90
CA TYR A 56 -10.34 7.91 5.83
C TYR A 56 -9.83 9.24 6.39
N GLU A 57 -10.57 9.84 7.31
CA GLU A 57 -10.19 11.12 7.91
C GLU A 57 -8.92 11.03 8.75
N VAL A 58 -8.77 9.99 9.55
CA VAL A 58 -7.63 9.81 10.45
C VAL A 58 -6.36 9.48 9.68
N LEU A 59 -6.43 8.59 8.69
CA LEU A 59 -5.25 8.23 7.88
C LEU A 59 -4.82 9.35 6.94
N GLY A 60 -5.74 10.20 6.50
CA GLY A 60 -5.44 11.34 5.65
C GLY A 60 -5.01 11.00 4.23
N CYS A 61 -5.22 9.76 3.80
CA CYS A 61 -4.88 9.28 2.45
C CYS A 61 -5.88 8.24 1.99
N GLY A 62 -5.79 7.85 0.72
CA GLY A 62 -6.69 6.88 0.12
C GLY A 62 -7.97 7.50 -0.39
N SER A 63 -8.96 6.67 -0.65
CA SER A 63 -10.27 7.08 -1.15
C SER A 63 -11.40 6.45 -0.32
N PHE A 64 -12.47 7.20 -0.17
CA PHE A 64 -13.70 6.77 0.49
C PHE A 64 -14.81 6.72 -0.55
N SER A 65 -15.49 5.57 -0.67
CA SER A 65 -16.53 5.38 -1.68
C SER A 65 -17.58 4.37 -1.24
N LYS A 66 -18.72 4.39 -1.92
CA LYS A 66 -19.74 3.35 -1.77
C LYS A 66 -19.30 2.10 -2.52
N LYS A 67 -19.63 0.94 -1.94
CA LYS A 67 -19.47 -0.35 -2.61
C LYS A 67 -20.85 -1.00 -2.71
N PRO A 68 -21.55 -0.88 -3.85
CA PRO A 68 -22.86 -1.49 -4.03
C PRO A 68 -22.73 -3.02 -4.03
N PRO A 69 -23.80 -3.75 -3.63
CA PRO A 69 -23.83 -5.20 -3.74
C PRO A 69 -23.60 -5.66 -5.18
N GLY A 70 -22.84 -6.73 -5.37
CA GLY A 70 -22.61 -7.30 -6.68
C GLY A 70 -23.87 -7.96 -7.26
N LYS A 71 -23.82 -8.32 -8.54
CA LYS A 71 -24.89 -9.06 -9.21
C LYS A 71 -25.16 -10.36 -8.45
N GLY A 72 -26.44 -10.68 -8.23
CA GLY A 72 -26.85 -11.86 -7.47
C GLY A 72 -26.85 -11.70 -5.95
N GLN A 73 -26.51 -10.53 -5.44
CA GLN A 73 -26.52 -10.22 -4.00
C GLN A 73 -27.70 -9.33 -3.60
N LEU A 74 -28.84 -9.58 -4.20
CA LEU A 74 -30.10 -8.89 -3.87
C LEU A 74 -30.42 -9.04 -2.36
N GLY A 75 -30.75 -7.92 -1.71
CA GLY A 75 -31.08 -7.89 -0.28
C GLY A 75 -29.90 -7.69 0.65
N LYS A 76 -28.66 -7.68 0.16
CA LYS A 76 -27.50 -7.34 1.00
C LYS A 76 -27.39 -5.82 1.17
N LYS A 77 -26.89 -5.42 2.36
CA LYS A 77 -26.72 -4.02 2.70
C LYS A 77 -25.63 -3.37 1.85
N MET A 78 -25.77 -2.08 1.58
CA MET A 78 -24.74 -1.24 1.01
C MET A 78 -23.50 -1.27 1.90
N GLN A 79 -22.34 -1.46 1.30
CA GLN A 79 -21.04 -1.35 1.99
C GLN A 79 -20.37 -0.03 1.64
N TRP A 80 -19.48 0.38 2.52
CA TRP A 80 -18.61 1.52 2.33
C TRP A 80 -17.18 1.02 2.24
N ARG A 81 -16.37 1.66 1.38
CA ARG A 81 -15.01 1.24 1.09
C ARG A 81 -14.03 2.36 1.35
N TRP A 82 -12.96 2.03 2.05
CA TRP A 82 -11.72 2.80 2.03
C TRP A 82 -10.65 1.97 1.33
N ARG A 83 -9.88 2.62 0.47
CA ARG A 83 -8.84 1.95 -0.31
C ARG A 83 -7.68 2.90 -0.56
N CYS A 84 -6.45 2.38 -0.48
CA CYS A 84 -5.26 3.10 -0.91
C CYS A 84 -4.33 2.18 -1.69
N SER A 85 -3.38 2.78 -2.40
CA SER A 85 -2.48 2.05 -3.29
C SER A 85 -1.07 2.61 -3.24
N HIS A 86 -0.08 1.79 -3.60
CA HIS A 86 1.30 2.19 -3.79
C HIS A 86 1.91 2.89 -2.58
N ARG A 87 2.41 4.11 -2.71
CA ARG A 87 3.08 4.84 -1.63
C ARG A 87 2.19 5.09 -0.42
N ASP A 88 0.90 5.32 -0.64
CA ASP A 88 -0.04 5.46 0.46
C ASP A 88 -0.18 4.16 1.25
N ALA A 89 -0.18 3.02 0.55
CA ALA A 89 -0.20 1.71 1.20
C ALA A 89 1.07 1.49 2.04
N TYR A 90 2.24 1.89 1.52
CA TYR A 90 3.49 1.86 2.28
C TYR A 90 3.40 2.71 3.54
N TYR A 91 2.92 3.95 3.41
CA TYR A 91 2.74 4.86 4.54
C TYR A 91 1.85 4.25 5.63
N VAL A 92 0.70 3.70 5.23
CA VAL A 92 -0.23 3.07 6.17
C VAL A 92 0.40 1.84 6.82
N CYS A 93 1.12 1.01 6.07
CA CYS A 93 1.84 -0.13 6.62
C CYS A 93 2.86 0.28 7.70
N CYS A 94 3.59 1.36 7.48
CA CYS A 94 4.53 1.89 8.47
C CYS A 94 3.83 2.36 9.75
N LEU A 95 2.63 2.96 9.62
CA LEU A 95 1.84 3.38 10.78
C LEU A 95 1.32 2.19 11.59
N LEU A 96 0.88 1.13 10.92
CA LEU A 96 0.20 -0.01 11.56
C LEU A 96 1.14 -1.13 11.98
N TRP A 97 2.34 -1.16 11.43
CA TRP A 97 3.30 -2.25 11.66
C TRP A 97 3.52 -2.60 13.14
N PRO A 98 3.70 -1.64 14.07
CA PRO A 98 3.94 -1.98 15.47
C PRO A 98 2.74 -2.62 16.18
N PHE A 99 1.54 -2.48 15.64
CA PHE A 99 0.28 -2.86 16.29
C PHE A 99 -0.43 -4.03 15.60
N ALA A 100 -0.01 -4.41 14.39
CA ALA A 100 -0.67 -5.45 13.61
C ALA A 100 -0.22 -6.85 14.04
N HIS A 101 -1.11 -7.82 13.86
CA HIS A 101 -0.83 -9.23 14.13
C HIS A 101 -1.12 -10.11 12.91
N THR A 102 -2.38 -10.29 12.57
CA THR A 102 -2.80 -11.20 11.49
C THR A 102 -2.30 -10.76 10.13
N LYS A 103 -2.31 -9.46 9.85
CA LYS A 103 -1.86 -8.89 8.57
C LYS A 103 -0.37 -8.56 8.54
N LEU A 104 0.33 -8.78 9.64
CA LEU A 104 1.76 -8.44 9.75
C LEU A 104 2.62 -9.02 8.63
N PRO A 105 2.47 -10.28 8.20
CA PRO A 105 3.29 -10.80 7.08
C PRO A 105 3.12 -9.99 5.79
N LYS A 106 1.91 -9.60 5.43
CA LYS A 106 1.65 -8.77 4.25
C LYS A 106 2.16 -7.35 4.42
N ILE A 107 1.98 -6.78 5.59
CA ILE A 107 2.50 -5.45 5.94
C ILE A 107 4.02 -5.43 5.80
N GLN A 108 4.71 -6.42 6.34
CA GLN A 108 6.17 -6.54 6.22
C GLN A 108 6.60 -6.69 4.77
N GLN A 109 5.89 -7.47 3.97
CA GLN A 109 6.18 -7.66 2.56
C GLN A 109 6.10 -6.34 1.79
N ILE A 110 5.09 -5.52 2.06
CA ILE A 110 4.93 -4.20 1.44
C ILE A 110 6.07 -3.27 1.88
N ILE A 111 6.39 -3.23 3.17
CA ILE A 111 7.46 -2.39 3.70
C ILE A 111 8.81 -2.78 3.08
N GLU A 112 9.12 -4.07 3.03
CA GLU A 112 10.36 -4.58 2.44
C GLU A 112 10.48 -4.24 0.96
N HIS A 113 9.38 -4.32 0.22
CA HIS A 113 9.37 -3.96 -1.20
C HIS A 113 9.88 -2.53 -1.43
N TYR A 114 9.36 -1.55 -0.68
CA TYR A 114 9.78 -0.16 -0.82
C TYR A 114 11.17 0.10 -0.22
N THR A 115 11.50 -0.53 0.87
CA THR A 115 12.83 -0.42 1.50
C THR A 115 13.92 -0.94 0.56
N THR A 116 13.70 -2.08 -0.08
CA THR A 116 14.64 -2.66 -1.05
C THR A 116 14.85 -1.74 -2.25
N GLN A 117 13.78 -1.16 -2.79
CA GLN A 117 13.87 -0.20 -3.88
C GLN A 117 14.66 1.04 -3.49
N ARG A 118 14.45 1.57 -2.29
CA ARG A 118 15.17 2.72 -1.77
C ARG A 118 16.67 2.43 -1.63
N LEU A 119 17.04 1.26 -1.12
CA LEU A 119 18.44 0.84 -1.00
C LEU A 119 19.12 0.69 -2.36
N LYS A 120 18.45 0.12 -3.36
CA LYS A 120 18.95 0.03 -4.74
C LYS A 120 19.21 1.41 -5.33
N SER A 121 18.31 2.36 -5.11
CA SER A 121 18.48 3.74 -5.59
C SER A 121 19.67 4.42 -4.93
N LYS A 122 19.86 4.26 -3.63
CA LYS A 122 21.04 4.79 -2.91
C LYS A 122 22.33 4.16 -3.38
N ALA A 123 22.37 2.85 -3.60
CA ALA A 123 23.55 2.16 -4.11
C ALA A 123 23.96 2.69 -5.50
N LYS A 124 23.00 2.95 -6.38
CA LYS A 124 23.27 3.54 -7.70
C LYS A 124 23.89 4.94 -7.59
N VAL A 125 23.40 5.78 -6.69
CA VAL A 125 23.94 7.12 -6.47
C VAL A 125 25.38 7.05 -5.95
N ILE A 126 25.66 6.19 -4.98
CA ILE A 126 27.00 5.99 -4.43
C ILE A 126 27.98 5.53 -5.52
N ASN A 127 27.59 4.57 -6.35
CA ASN A 127 28.42 4.07 -7.43
C ASN A 127 28.77 5.16 -8.46
N LEU A 128 27.83 6.06 -8.74
CA LEU A 128 28.07 7.19 -9.66
C LEU A 128 29.07 8.19 -9.08
N GLU A 129 29.01 8.48 -7.80
CA GLU A 129 29.94 9.37 -7.10
C GLU A 129 31.36 8.78 -7.07
N GLU A 130 31.46 7.50 -6.74
CA GLU A 130 32.76 6.77 -6.78
C GLU A 130 33.36 6.79 -8.16
N TYR A 131 32.57 6.59 -9.20
CA TYR A 131 33.03 6.64 -10.58
C TYR A 131 33.55 8.02 -10.96
N LYS A 132 32.86 9.08 -10.59
CA LYS A 132 33.29 10.47 -10.82
C LYS A 132 34.59 10.78 -10.09
N ASN A 133 34.71 10.39 -8.83
CA ASN A 133 35.92 10.60 -8.04
C ASN A 133 37.12 9.84 -8.60
N ALA A 134 36.91 8.61 -9.08
CA ALA A 134 37.96 7.84 -9.74
C ALA A 134 38.45 8.51 -11.03
N GLN A 135 37.57 9.15 -11.79
CA GLN A 135 37.97 9.92 -12.99
C GLN A 135 38.74 11.19 -12.63
N GLU A 136 38.38 11.90 -11.57
CA GLU A 136 39.08 13.10 -11.11
C GLU A 136 40.48 12.78 -10.58
N THR A 137 40.67 11.61 -9.94
CA THR A 137 41.99 11.17 -9.43
C THR A 137 42.92 10.62 -10.51
N SER A 138 42.43 10.27 -11.68
CA SER A 138 43.23 9.77 -12.80
C SER A 138 43.80 10.89 -13.72
N LEU A 139 43.44 12.12 -13.44
CA LEU A 139 43.96 13.31 -14.10
C LEU A 139 45.11 13.87 -13.30
#